data_de707d24be4dd6c8ad6565932ead3af6
#
_entry.id   de707d24be4dd6c8ad6565932ead3af6
#
_cell.length_a   1.000
_cell.length_b   1.000
_cell.length_c   1.000
_cell.angle_alpha   90.00
_cell.angle_beta   90.00
_cell.angle_gamma   90.00
#
_symmetry.space_group_name_H-M   'P 1'
#
loop_
_entity.id
_entity.type
_entity.pdbx_description
1 polymer ?
#
loop_
_entity_poly.entity_id
_entity_poly.type
_entity_poly.pdbx_seq_one_letter_code
_entity_poly.pdbx_strand_id
1 'polypeptide(L)'
;MSQFLAKVPRGWLILACIGLIALNMRGPFVAVAPVVDLLQADLGFSPVELGLLTGIPVLCFSLASPLASMAGRRLGAEFAVMLTLLGVLAGVVIRSSGGGVPVMVGTVIIGVAITIGNIAVPLIIRRDFAPRRQATAMGVYTAALNIGSFLTSVATAPLADLVGWRLSLAASALLALAAILFWVPTVGARRAFVPAAVPAASPSGPGKVAGVGWLTAGLTLGFAGQAFSYYGVTAWLPSFLSDELGMGAAEAGAGSSLFQIFAIVGGLGVPLLARFASTTTVAVTLSALWLTVPVGLMLAPGLWWMWSSMGGIAQGGGITVVFIAIIKFARDQASAGMMSAVVQGVGYLVAALAPTVIGYVHGVSEGWTVPLLVILGSVLAFCVCVTLSVRWVARQR
;
A
#
# COMPACT_ATOMS: atom_id res chain seq x y z
N MET A 1 26.84 -19.49 0.79
CA MET A 1 25.39 -19.21 0.85
C MET A 1 24.54 -20.47 0.77
N SER A 2 24.79 -21.39 -0.17
CA SER A 2 24.00 -22.64 -0.30
C SER A 2 24.04 -23.56 0.93
N GLN A 3 25.18 -23.72 1.59
CA GLN A 3 25.33 -24.56 2.80
C GLN A 3 24.65 -23.98 4.03
N PHE A 4 24.54 -22.65 4.14
CA PHE A 4 23.82 -21.99 5.25
C PHE A 4 22.30 -22.13 5.09
N LEU A 5 21.80 -21.95 3.86
CA LEU A 5 20.38 -22.09 3.54
C LEU A 5 19.87 -23.53 3.73
N ALA A 6 20.73 -24.54 3.57
CA ALA A 6 20.37 -25.95 3.77
C ALA A 6 20.06 -26.31 5.24
N LYS A 7 20.55 -25.52 6.22
CA LYS A 7 20.32 -25.75 7.64
C LYS A 7 19.06 -25.06 8.20
N VAL A 8 18.47 -24.11 7.46
CA VAL A 8 17.28 -23.37 7.91
C VAL A 8 16.02 -24.07 7.43
N PRO A 9 15.01 -24.32 8.30
CA PRO A 9 13.75 -24.91 7.87
C PRO A 9 13.13 -24.11 6.73
N ARG A 10 12.68 -24.77 5.69
CA ARG A 10 12.15 -24.15 4.43
C ARG A 10 11.07 -23.09 4.68
N GLY A 11 10.23 -23.28 5.71
CA GLY A 11 9.18 -22.32 6.07
C GLY A 11 9.73 -20.95 6.50
N TRP A 12 10.88 -20.93 7.22
CA TRP A 12 11.52 -19.67 7.60
C TRP A 12 12.19 -18.98 6.43
N LEU A 13 12.77 -19.74 5.49
CA LEU A 13 13.35 -19.19 4.27
C LEU A 13 12.28 -18.53 3.41
N ILE A 14 11.12 -19.18 3.22
CA ILE A 14 10.00 -18.61 2.49
C ILE A 14 9.49 -17.36 3.20
N LEU A 15 9.40 -17.35 4.52
CA LEU A 15 8.96 -16.19 5.31
C LEU A 15 9.92 -15.00 5.15
N ALA A 16 11.23 -15.25 5.19
CA ALA A 16 12.25 -14.23 4.95
C ALA A 16 12.17 -13.67 3.52
N CYS A 17 11.98 -14.55 2.51
CA CYS A 17 11.76 -14.13 1.14
C CYS A 17 10.51 -13.26 0.99
N ILE A 18 9.38 -13.65 1.64
CA ILE A 18 8.14 -12.84 1.65
C ILE A 18 8.42 -11.46 2.22
N GLY A 19 9.18 -11.36 3.31
CA GLY A 19 9.60 -10.07 3.88
C GLY A 19 10.40 -9.23 2.87
N LEU A 20 11.43 -9.81 2.25
CA LEU A 20 12.26 -9.10 1.26
C LEU A 20 11.45 -8.67 0.02
N ILE A 21 10.53 -9.52 -0.46
CA ILE A 21 9.64 -9.19 -1.57
C ILE A 21 8.73 -8.02 -1.17
N ALA A 22 8.14 -8.07 0.02
CA ALA A 22 7.23 -7.05 0.52
C ALA A 22 7.88 -5.67 0.67
N LEU A 23 9.16 -5.58 1.05
CA LEU A 23 9.92 -4.32 1.07
C LEU A 23 9.89 -3.62 -0.30
N ASN A 24 9.88 -4.39 -1.40
CA ASN A 24 9.85 -3.88 -2.76
C ASN A 24 8.46 -3.47 -3.25
N MET A 25 7.40 -3.79 -2.53
CA MET A 25 6.03 -3.59 -3.04
C MET A 25 5.41 -2.25 -2.67
N ARG A 26 6.05 -1.47 -1.79
CA ARG A 26 5.63 -0.09 -1.48
C ARG A 26 6.77 0.91 -1.61
N GLY A 27 8.00 0.51 -1.25
CA GLY A 27 9.17 1.38 -1.27
C GLY A 27 9.32 2.18 -2.57
N PRO A 28 9.31 1.55 -3.75
CA PRO A 28 9.60 2.25 -5.01
C PRO A 28 8.66 3.39 -5.37
N PHE A 29 7.39 3.38 -4.97
CA PHE A 29 6.49 4.51 -5.23
C PHE A 29 6.46 5.54 -4.09
N VAL A 30 6.63 5.10 -2.84
CA VAL A 30 6.73 6.01 -1.68
C VAL A 30 8.02 6.83 -1.73
N ALA A 31 9.10 6.29 -2.32
CA ALA A 31 10.38 6.97 -2.51
C ALA A 31 10.28 8.28 -3.31
N VAL A 32 9.22 8.48 -4.10
CA VAL A 32 9.04 9.70 -4.91
C VAL A 32 8.75 10.92 -4.04
N ALA A 33 7.93 10.77 -3.01
CA ALA A 33 7.46 11.89 -2.19
C ALA A 33 8.57 12.76 -1.57
N PRO A 34 9.65 12.19 -0.97
CA PRO A 34 10.72 13.00 -0.38
C PRO A 34 11.60 13.76 -1.39
N VAL A 35 11.48 13.50 -2.68
CA VAL A 35 12.27 14.15 -3.74
C VAL A 35 11.39 14.81 -4.81
N VAL A 36 10.13 15.06 -4.48
CA VAL A 36 9.15 15.61 -5.41
C VAL A 36 9.57 16.98 -5.95
N ASP A 37 10.14 17.83 -5.10
CA ASP A 37 10.59 19.18 -5.48
C ASP A 37 11.80 19.13 -6.42
N LEU A 38 12.71 18.17 -6.22
CA LEU A 38 13.83 17.93 -7.12
C LEU A 38 13.37 17.44 -8.50
N LEU A 39 12.34 16.60 -8.55
CA LEU A 39 11.71 16.17 -9.79
C LEU A 39 11.00 17.33 -10.50
N GLN A 40 10.32 18.18 -9.74
CA GLN A 40 9.67 19.37 -10.28
C GLN A 40 10.68 20.33 -10.90
N ALA A 41 11.75 20.64 -10.19
CA ALA A 41 12.78 21.56 -10.64
C ALA A 41 13.53 21.04 -11.88
N ASP A 42 13.81 19.75 -11.97
CA ASP A 42 14.61 19.15 -13.05
C ASP A 42 13.78 18.82 -14.30
N LEU A 43 12.53 18.39 -14.13
CA LEU A 43 11.68 17.91 -15.22
C LEU A 43 10.57 18.88 -15.62
N GLY A 44 10.35 19.95 -14.85
CA GLY A 44 9.28 20.92 -15.08
C GLY A 44 7.87 20.35 -14.89
N PHE A 45 7.72 19.29 -14.08
CA PHE A 45 6.44 18.65 -13.83
C PHE A 45 5.49 19.58 -13.09
N SER A 46 4.23 19.62 -13.54
CA SER A 46 3.14 20.25 -12.81
C SER A 46 2.81 19.46 -11.52
N PRO A 47 2.15 20.07 -10.52
CA PRO A 47 1.66 19.37 -9.34
C PRO A 47 0.77 18.16 -9.66
N VAL A 48 0.02 18.22 -10.77
CA VAL A 48 -0.81 17.11 -11.27
C VAL A 48 0.07 15.93 -11.71
N GLU A 49 1.13 16.19 -12.48
CA GLU A 49 2.04 15.15 -12.98
C GLU A 49 2.84 14.51 -11.82
N LEU A 50 3.25 15.30 -10.84
CA LEU A 50 3.89 14.81 -9.62
C LEU A 50 2.94 13.88 -8.84
N GLY A 51 1.67 14.26 -8.72
CA GLY A 51 0.63 13.41 -8.12
C GLY A 51 0.41 12.10 -8.88
N LEU A 52 0.53 12.11 -10.22
CA LEU A 52 0.43 10.89 -11.03
C LEU A 52 1.54 9.89 -10.73
N LEU A 53 2.75 10.32 -10.35
CA LEU A 53 3.86 9.41 -10.02
C LEU A 53 3.53 8.50 -8.83
N THR A 54 2.72 8.96 -7.89
CA THR A 54 2.26 8.16 -6.75
C THR A 54 0.87 7.57 -6.96
N GLY A 55 0.04 8.19 -7.81
CA GLY A 55 -1.31 7.73 -8.16
C GLY A 55 -1.34 6.56 -9.14
N ILE A 56 -0.47 6.56 -10.17
CA ILE A 56 -0.42 5.51 -11.20
C ILE A 56 -0.23 4.10 -10.62
N PRO A 57 0.69 3.84 -9.67
CA PRO A 57 0.80 2.51 -9.08
C PRO A 57 -0.49 2.04 -8.39
N VAL A 58 -1.20 2.97 -7.74
CA VAL A 58 -2.48 2.67 -7.07
C VAL A 58 -3.58 2.41 -8.10
N LEU A 59 -3.59 3.14 -9.21
CA LEU A 59 -4.48 2.89 -10.34
C LEU A 59 -4.25 1.49 -10.92
N CYS A 60 -3.00 1.07 -11.04
CA CYS A 60 -2.64 -0.28 -11.47
C CYS A 60 -3.21 -1.35 -10.53
N PHE A 61 -3.28 -1.10 -9.20
CA PHE A 61 -3.90 -2.05 -8.26
C PHE A 61 -5.37 -2.34 -8.58
N SER A 62 -6.10 -1.38 -9.13
CA SER A 62 -7.47 -1.59 -9.62
C SER A 62 -7.48 -2.20 -11.03
N LEU A 63 -6.89 -1.53 -12.00
CA LEU A 63 -7.05 -1.87 -13.42
C LEU A 63 -6.26 -3.12 -13.84
N ALA A 64 -5.08 -3.35 -13.28
CA ALA A 64 -4.25 -4.51 -13.62
C ALA A 64 -4.56 -5.76 -12.77
N SER A 65 -5.44 -5.67 -11.75
CA SER A 65 -5.79 -6.81 -10.89
C SER A 65 -6.32 -8.02 -11.63
N PRO A 66 -7.17 -7.92 -12.68
CA PRO A 66 -7.60 -9.08 -13.45
C PRO A 66 -6.43 -9.78 -14.16
N LEU A 67 -5.52 -9.01 -14.77
CA LEU A 67 -4.33 -9.55 -15.42
C LEU A 67 -3.36 -10.17 -14.41
N ALA A 68 -3.15 -9.54 -13.28
CA ALA A 68 -2.31 -10.03 -12.19
C ALA A 68 -2.87 -11.33 -11.59
N SER A 69 -4.19 -11.41 -11.40
CA SER A 69 -4.87 -12.63 -10.96
C SER A 69 -4.71 -13.77 -11.98
N MET A 70 -4.81 -13.46 -13.26
CA MET A 70 -4.58 -14.42 -14.34
C MET A 70 -3.12 -14.90 -14.37
N ALA A 71 -2.15 -13.99 -14.20
CA ALA A 71 -0.74 -14.33 -14.11
C ALA A 71 -0.47 -15.31 -12.96
N GLY A 72 -0.95 -15.01 -11.74
CA GLY A 72 -0.78 -15.88 -10.58
C GLY A 72 -1.39 -17.27 -10.76
N ARG A 73 -2.56 -17.37 -11.42
CA ARG A 73 -3.26 -18.64 -11.66
C ARG A 73 -2.70 -19.44 -12.82
N ARG A 74 -2.31 -18.80 -13.94
CA ARG A 74 -1.85 -19.50 -15.15
C ARG A 74 -0.35 -19.76 -15.18
N LEU A 75 0.45 -18.86 -14.59
CA LEU A 75 1.90 -18.93 -14.67
C LEU A 75 2.54 -19.50 -13.39
N GLY A 76 1.77 -19.67 -12.33
CA GLY A 76 2.27 -20.12 -11.04
C GLY A 76 2.75 -18.96 -10.15
N ALA A 77 2.58 -19.10 -8.84
CA ALA A 77 2.83 -18.03 -7.90
C ALA A 77 4.33 -17.66 -7.79
N GLU A 78 5.23 -18.63 -7.94
CA GLU A 78 6.67 -18.43 -7.88
C GLU A 78 7.18 -17.61 -9.07
N PHE A 79 6.70 -17.92 -10.28
CA PHE A 79 7.02 -17.15 -11.47
C PHE A 79 6.38 -15.75 -11.42
N ALA A 80 5.17 -15.62 -10.90
CA ALA A 80 4.51 -14.33 -10.72
C ALA A 80 5.29 -13.41 -9.76
N VAL A 81 5.87 -13.95 -8.67
CA VAL A 81 6.79 -13.20 -7.80
C VAL A 81 8.06 -12.79 -8.54
N MET A 82 8.66 -13.68 -9.34
CA MET A 82 9.84 -13.31 -10.14
C MET A 82 9.50 -12.21 -11.14
N LEU A 83 8.34 -12.30 -11.81
CA LEU A 83 7.87 -11.25 -12.72
C LEU A 83 7.67 -9.91 -11.99
N THR A 84 7.18 -9.94 -10.75
CA THR A 84 7.10 -8.75 -9.89
C THR A 84 8.48 -8.14 -9.65
N LEU A 85 9.44 -8.93 -9.20
CA LEU A 85 10.78 -8.44 -8.87
C LEU A 85 11.53 -7.91 -10.09
N LEU A 86 11.45 -8.62 -11.22
CA LEU A 86 12.04 -8.17 -12.48
C LEU A 86 11.36 -6.93 -13.03
N GLY A 87 10.03 -6.85 -12.92
CA GLY A 87 9.25 -5.69 -13.33
C GLY A 87 9.56 -4.45 -12.45
N VAL A 88 9.68 -4.62 -11.13
CA VAL A 88 10.12 -3.54 -10.23
C VAL A 88 11.53 -3.09 -10.59
N LEU A 89 12.47 -4.02 -10.78
CA LEU A 89 13.85 -3.71 -11.16
C LEU A 89 13.91 -2.94 -12.48
N ALA A 90 13.25 -3.44 -13.51
CA ALA A 90 13.20 -2.78 -14.82
C ALA A 90 12.54 -1.41 -14.75
N GLY A 91 11.40 -1.31 -14.06
CA GLY A 91 10.68 -0.05 -13.88
C GLY A 91 11.49 1.00 -13.11
N VAL A 92 12.22 0.61 -12.07
CA VAL A 92 13.13 1.50 -11.32
C VAL A 92 14.26 1.99 -12.20
N VAL A 93 14.91 1.11 -12.97
CA VAL A 93 15.99 1.48 -13.90
C VAL A 93 15.48 2.44 -14.97
N ILE A 94 14.35 2.13 -15.61
CA ILE A 94 13.74 2.99 -16.64
C ILE A 94 13.36 4.35 -16.04
N ARG A 95 12.72 4.37 -14.87
CA ARG A 95 12.33 5.61 -14.20
C ARG A 95 13.51 6.52 -13.91
N SER A 96 14.67 5.94 -13.61
CA SER A 96 15.88 6.68 -13.24
C SER A 96 16.77 7.03 -14.45
N SER A 97 16.43 6.60 -15.67
CA SER A 97 17.34 6.69 -16.85
C SER A 97 17.20 7.96 -17.66
N GLY A 98 16.17 8.81 -17.42
CA GLY A 98 15.98 9.93 -18.34
C GLY A 98 15.03 11.03 -17.86
N GLY A 99 14.38 11.68 -18.81
CA GLY A 99 13.41 12.76 -18.58
C GLY A 99 12.00 12.29 -18.20
N GLY A 100 11.01 13.14 -18.38
CA GLY A 100 9.63 12.91 -17.91
C GLY A 100 8.97 11.62 -18.43
N VAL A 101 9.16 11.29 -19.72
CA VAL A 101 8.56 10.07 -20.31
C VAL A 101 9.10 8.79 -19.68
N PRO A 102 10.42 8.55 -19.57
CA PRO A 102 10.96 7.42 -18.83
C PRO A 102 10.48 7.34 -17.37
N VAL A 103 10.35 8.48 -16.68
CA VAL A 103 9.84 8.53 -15.31
C VAL A 103 8.42 7.99 -15.24
N MET A 104 7.54 8.41 -16.13
CA MET A 104 6.15 7.93 -16.18
C MET A 104 6.04 6.47 -16.59
N VAL A 105 6.76 6.05 -17.64
CA VAL A 105 6.76 4.65 -18.11
C VAL A 105 7.29 3.71 -17.04
N GLY A 106 8.41 4.05 -16.39
CA GLY A 106 8.96 3.27 -15.29
C GLY A 106 7.97 3.14 -14.12
N THR A 107 7.24 4.22 -13.81
CA THR A 107 6.22 4.23 -12.76
C THR A 107 5.05 3.29 -13.09
N VAL A 108 4.58 3.26 -14.36
CA VAL A 108 3.54 2.30 -14.81
C VAL A 108 4.03 0.87 -14.66
N ILE A 109 5.26 0.58 -15.11
CA ILE A 109 5.85 -0.76 -15.02
C ILE A 109 5.94 -1.21 -13.55
N ILE A 110 6.40 -0.33 -12.65
CA ILE A 110 6.45 -0.59 -11.21
C ILE A 110 5.04 -0.90 -10.68
N GLY A 111 4.03 -0.09 -11.04
CA GLY A 111 2.65 -0.27 -10.59
C GLY A 111 2.06 -1.63 -11.01
N VAL A 112 2.21 -2.02 -12.27
CA VAL A 112 1.77 -3.32 -12.79
C VAL A 112 2.50 -4.47 -12.09
N ALA A 113 3.82 -4.36 -11.95
CA ALA A 113 4.63 -5.37 -11.29
C ALA A 113 4.22 -5.60 -9.83
N ILE A 114 4.01 -4.52 -9.07
CA ILE A 114 3.56 -4.58 -7.67
C ILE A 114 2.16 -5.20 -7.58
N THR A 115 1.27 -4.90 -8.53
CA THR A 115 -0.07 -5.48 -8.56
C THR A 115 -0.02 -7.00 -8.67
N ILE A 116 0.89 -7.55 -9.50
CA ILE A 116 1.11 -8.99 -9.61
C ILE A 116 1.57 -9.56 -8.25
N GLY A 117 2.51 -8.92 -7.59
CA GLY A 117 3.04 -9.33 -6.29
C GLY A 117 1.99 -9.33 -5.18
N ASN A 118 1.14 -8.29 -5.14
CA ASN A 118 0.04 -8.17 -4.18
C ASN A 118 -0.95 -9.35 -4.23
N ILE A 119 -1.03 -10.04 -5.37
CA ILE A 119 -1.86 -11.24 -5.54
C ILE A 119 -1.03 -12.51 -5.31
N ALA A 120 0.19 -12.57 -5.84
CA ALA A 120 1.03 -13.76 -5.79
C ALA A 120 1.50 -14.10 -4.36
N VAL A 121 1.90 -13.10 -3.55
CA VAL A 121 2.42 -13.34 -2.19
C VAL A 121 1.36 -13.95 -1.26
N PRO A 122 0.13 -13.43 -1.15
CA PRO A 122 -0.94 -14.08 -0.38
C PRO A 122 -1.27 -15.50 -0.85
N LEU A 123 -1.16 -15.79 -2.15
CA LEU A 123 -1.35 -17.16 -2.67
C LEU A 123 -0.28 -18.12 -2.14
N ILE A 124 0.98 -17.69 -2.10
CA ILE A 124 2.09 -18.48 -1.52
C ILE A 124 1.86 -18.69 -0.03
N ILE A 125 1.47 -17.66 0.71
CA ILE A 125 1.19 -17.78 2.15
C ILE A 125 0.09 -18.81 2.40
N ARG A 126 -1.00 -18.77 1.64
CA ARG A 126 -2.11 -19.72 1.79
C ARG A 126 -1.73 -21.15 1.43
N ARG A 127 -0.83 -21.34 0.47
CA ARG A 127 -0.40 -22.68 0.00
C ARG A 127 0.67 -23.29 0.92
N ASP A 128 1.67 -22.51 1.32
CA ASP A 128 2.91 -23.04 1.91
C ASP A 128 2.92 -22.98 3.46
N PHE A 129 1.98 -22.23 4.06
CA PHE A 129 1.88 -22.14 5.52
C PHE A 129 0.63 -22.83 6.06
N ALA A 130 0.80 -23.61 7.14
CA ALA A 130 -0.32 -24.21 7.85
C ALA A 130 -1.30 -23.12 8.35
N PRO A 131 -2.62 -23.38 8.44
CA PRO A 131 -3.65 -22.39 8.79
C PRO A 131 -3.31 -21.56 10.04
N ARG A 132 -2.73 -22.19 11.06
CA ARG A 132 -2.30 -21.53 12.32
C ARG A 132 -1.16 -20.51 12.11
N ARG A 133 -0.33 -20.67 11.07
CA ARG A 133 0.83 -19.81 10.77
C ARG A 133 0.53 -18.78 9.67
N GLN A 134 -0.57 -18.90 8.94
CA GLN A 134 -0.92 -17.97 7.86
C GLN A 134 -1.11 -16.56 8.38
N ALA A 135 -1.75 -16.38 9.54
CA ALA A 135 -1.92 -15.07 10.17
C ALA A 135 -0.57 -14.40 10.49
N THR A 136 0.39 -15.17 11.02
CA THR A 136 1.75 -14.66 11.30
C THR A 136 2.47 -14.29 10.00
N ALA A 137 2.40 -15.13 8.97
CA ALA A 137 3.03 -14.84 7.68
C ALA A 137 2.44 -13.60 6.99
N MET A 138 1.11 -13.41 7.07
CA MET A 138 0.45 -12.18 6.61
C MET A 138 0.87 -10.96 7.44
N GLY A 139 1.03 -11.11 8.75
CA GLY A 139 1.55 -10.05 9.63
C GLY A 139 2.97 -9.62 9.23
N VAL A 140 3.87 -10.58 8.99
CA VAL A 140 5.23 -10.30 8.50
C VAL A 140 5.19 -9.60 7.13
N TYR A 141 4.35 -10.08 6.21
CA TYR A 141 4.16 -9.44 4.91
C TYR A 141 3.71 -7.99 5.05
N THR A 142 2.67 -7.72 5.84
CA THR A 142 2.14 -6.36 6.04
C THR A 142 3.13 -5.45 6.76
N ALA A 143 3.83 -5.97 7.77
CA ALA A 143 4.88 -5.22 8.46
C ALA A 143 6.03 -4.85 7.51
N ALA A 144 6.47 -5.79 6.67
CA ALA A 144 7.53 -5.56 5.70
C ALA A 144 7.13 -4.55 4.60
N LEU A 145 5.85 -4.52 4.17
CA LEU A 145 5.33 -3.46 3.30
C LEU A 145 5.56 -2.06 3.90
N ASN A 146 5.24 -1.89 5.17
CA ASN A 146 5.39 -0.60 5.86
C ASN A 146 6.87 -0.29 6.19
N ILE A 147 7.68 -1.31 6.53
CA ILE A 147 9.14 -1.15 6.69
C ILE A 147 9.77 -0.69 5.38
N GLY A 148 9.37 -1.25 4.23
CA GLY A 148 9.84 -0.81 2.92
C GLY A 148 9.51 0.66 2.65
N SER A 149 8.28 1.09 2.95
CA SER A 149 7.87 2.49 2.87
C SER A 149 8.69 3.39 3.81
N PHE A 150 8.86 2.96 5.06
CA PHE A 150 9.66 3.66 6.06
C PHE A 150 11.12 3.87 5.60
N LEU A 151 11.79 2.78 5.18
CA LEU A 151 13.18 2.83 4.74
C LEU A 151 13.37 3.79 3.57
N THR A 152 12.47 3.77 2.60
CA THR A 152 12.57 4.67 1.45
C THR A 152 12.24 6.11 1.80
N SER A 153 11.24 6.37 2.65
CA SER A 153 10.95 7.74 3.13
C SER A 153 12.13 8.37 3.84
N VAL A 154 12.85 7.60 4.68
CA VAL A 154 14.01 8.10 5.42
C VAL A 154 15.24 8.25 4.53
N ALA A 155 15.48 7.30 3.62
CA ALA A 155 16.76 7.22 2.90
C ALA A 155 16.78 8.04 1.60
N THR A 156 15.62 8.29 0.96
CA THR A 156 15.61 8.83 -0.41
C THR A 156 16.14 10.27 -0.48
N ALA A 157 15.70 11.18 0.40
CA ALA A 157 16.17 12.57 0.35
C ALA A 157 17.67 12.71 0.70
N PRO A 158 18.19 12.14 1.82
CA PRO A 158 19.62 12.20 2.10
C PRO A 158 20.48 11.60 0.99
N LEU A 159 20.00 10.52 0.37
CA LEU A 159 20.71 9.90 -0.74
C LEU A 159 20.67 10.80 -2.00
N ALA A 160 19.54 11.49 -2.22
CA ALA A 160 19.41 12.43 -3.32
C ALA A 160 20.35 13.64 -3.20
N ASP A 161 20.59 14.12 -1.98
CA ASP A 161 21.57 15.19 -1.70
C ASP A 161 23.00 14.76 -2.05
N LEU A 162 23.33 13.47 -1.88
CA LEU A 162 24.68 12.94 -2.15
C LEU A 162 24.91 12.59 -3.62
N VAL A 163 23.94 11.96 -4.27
CA VAL A 163 24.13 11.33 -5.61
C VAL A 163 23.08 11.77 -6.64
N GLY A 164 22.21 12.71 -6.29
CA GLY A 164 21.10 13.16 -7.12
C GLY A 164 19.88 12.23 -7.04
N TRP A 165 18.71 12.79 -7.36
CA TRP A 165 17.42 12.08 -7.23
C TRP A 165 17.32 10.82 -8.10
N ARG A 166 17.97 10.80 -9.28
CA ARG A 166 17.95 9.64 -10.18
C ARG A 166 18.59 8.42 -9.54
N LEU A 167 19.80 8.55 -9.01
CA LEU A 167 20.49 7.45 -8.34
C LEU A 167 19.86 7.10 -7.00
N SER A 168 19.32 8.08 -6.30
CA SER A 168 18.56 7.84 -5.07
C SER A 168 17.35 6.95 -5.32
N LEU A 169 16.53 7.25 -6.32
CA LEU A 169 15.41 6.40 -6.71
C LEU A 169 15.87 5.03 -7.24
N ALA A 170 16.98 4.99 -7.98
CA ALA A 170 17.58 3.76 -8.49
C ALA A 170 18.07 2.85 -7.36
N ALA A 171 18.45 3.37 -6.20
CA ALA A 171 18.91 2.57 -5.05
C ALA A 171 17.87 1.56 -4.57
N SER A 172 16.58 1.80 -4.80
CA SER A 172 15.53 0.81 -4.53
C SER A 172 15.69 -0.49 -5.34
N ALA A 173 16.41 -0.46 -6.47
CA ALA A 173 16.77 -1.65 -7.25
C ALA A 173 17.62 -2.65 -6.44
N LEU A 174 18.41 -2.18 -5.47
CA LEU A 174 19.22 -3.04 -4.59
C LEU A 174 18.34 -3.97 -3.75
N LEU A 175 17.19 -3.49 -3.30
CA LEU A 175 16.21 -4.31 -2.58
C LEU A 175 15.61 -5.39 -3.48
N ALA A 176 15.32 -5.05 -4.75
CA ALA A 176 14.80 -6.00 -5.73
C ALA A 176 15.87 -7.07 -6.07
N LEU A 177 17.11 -6.66 -6.27
CA LEU A 177 18.23 -7.58 -6.50
C LEU A 177 18.44 -8.50 -5.29
N ALA A 178 18.42 -7.96 -4.06
CA ALA A 178 18.52 -8.78 -2.85
C ALA A 178 17.38 -9.80 -2.79
N ALA A 179 16.14 -9.38 -3.05
CA ALA A 179 14.99 -10.29 -3.07
C ALA A 179 15.15 -11.38 -4.13
N ILE A 180 15.63 -11.09 -5.34
CA ILE A 180 15.89 -12.06 -6.41
C ILE A 180 16.98 -13.07 -5.96
N LEU A 181 18.08 -12.57 -5.38
CA LEU A 181 19.20 -13.40 -4.91
C LEU A 181 18.79 -14.39 -3.82
N PHE A 182 17.80 -14.06 -2.98
CA PHE A 182 17.26 -14.96 -1.98
C PHE A 182 16.12 -15.83 -2.53
N TRP A 183 15.30 -15.30 -3.43
CA TRP A 183 14.14 -16.02 -3.99
C TRP A 183 14.56 -17.19 -4.86
N VAL A 184 15.47 -16.98 -5.81
CA VAL A 184 15.88 -18.01 -6.78
C VAL A 184 16.41 -19.28 -6.12
N PRO A 185 17.37 -19.23 -5.16
CA PRO A 185 17.85 -20.46 -4.50
C PRO A 185 16.80 -21.08 -3.56
N THR A 186 15.86 -20.30 -3.03
CA THR A 186 14.82 -20.79 -2.10
C THR A 186 13.75 -21.61 -2.82
N VAL A 187 13.27 -21.16 -3.98
CA VAL A 187 12.21 -21.85 -4.74
C VAL A 187 12.74 -22.74 -5.84
N GLY A 188 13.99 -22.55 -6.24
CA GLY A 188 14.66 -23.19 -7.36
C GLY A 188 14.49 -22.41 -8.67
N ALA A 189 15.57 -22.33 -9.46
CA ALA A 189 15.62 -21.54 -10.69
C ALA A 189 14.51 -21.91 -11.69
N ARG A 190 14.21 -23.21 -11.84
CA ARG A 190 13.14 -23.66 -12.74
C ARG A 190 11.77 -23.07 -12.36
N ARG A 191 11.40 -23.09 -11.08
CA ARG A 191 10.11 -22.52 -10.61
C ARG A 191 10.08 -21.01 -10.65
N ALA A 192 11.24 -20.37 -10.47
CA ALA A 192 11.36 -18.91 -10.52
C ALA A 192 11.23 -18.38 -11.96
N PHE A 193 11.82 -19.07 -12.96
CA PHE A 193 11.92 -18.55 -14.33
C PHE A 193 11.06 -19.27 -15.38
N VAL A 194 10.45 -20.41 -15.03
CA VAL A 194 9.60 -21.17 -15.95
C VAL A 194 8.16 -21.15 -15.45
N PRO A 195 7.21 -20.65 -16.25
CA PRO A 195 5.81 -20.71 -15.91
C PRO A 195 5.37 -22.16 -15.66
N ALA A 196 4.73 -22.40 -14.51
CA ALA A 196 4.10 -23.68 -14.24
C ALA A 196 2.64 -23.60 -14.69
N ALA A 197 2.24 -24.44 -15.67
CA ALA A 197 0.84 -24.56 -16.03
C ALA A 197 0.06 -25.11 -14.82
N VAL A 198 -0.67 -24.25 -14.14
CA VAL A 198 -1.60 -24.64 -13.08
C VAL A 198 -2.95 -24.91 -13.76
N PRO A 199 -3.56 -26.10 -13.56
CA PRO A 199 -4.91 -26.36 -14.05
C PRO A 199 -5.84 -25.22 -13.61
N ALA A 200 -6.58 -24.63 -14.54
CA ALA A 200 -7.53 -23.58 -14.23
C ALA A 200 -8.54 -24.12 -13.21
N ALA A 201 -8.50 -23.63 -11.98
CA ALA A 201 -9.61 -23.84 -11.07
C ALA A 201 -10.85 -23.28 -11.75
N SER A 202 -11.90 -24.08 -11.85
CA SER A 202 -13.16 -23.68 -12.45
C SER A 202 -13.58 -22.33 -11.87
N PRO A 203 -13.96 -21.35 -12.70
CA PRO A 203 -14.51 -20.11 -12.20
C PRO A 203 -15.73 -20.47 -11.36
N SER A 204 -15.70 -20.26 -10.06
CA SER A 204 -16.92 -20.18 -9.28
C SER A 204 -17.71 -19.05 -9.93
N GLY A 205 -18.74 -19.39 -10.70
CA GLY A 205 -19.57 -18.42 -11.40
C GLY A 205 -20.04 -17.34 -10.42
N PRO A 206 -20.38 -16.13 -10.90
CA PRO A 206 -20.87 -15.07 -10.06
C PRO A 206 -22.15 -15.56 -9.37
N GLY A 207 -22.01 -16.04 -8.13
CA GLY A 207 -23.15 -16.34 -7.29
C GLY A 207 -23.97 -15.07 -7.19
N LYS A 208 -25.25 -15.10 -7.51
CA LYS A 208 -26.17 -13.97 -7.38
C LYS A 208 -26.17 -13.55 -5.90
N VAL A 209 -25.42 -12.51 -5.58
CA VAL A 209 -25.38 -11.90 -4.23
C VAL A 209 -26.63 -11.00 -4.11
N ALA A 210 -27.78 -11.63 -3.93
CA ALA A 210 -29.01 -10.90 -3.60
C ALA A 210 -28.93 -10.43 -2.14
N GLY A 211 -29.11 -9.13 -1.90
CA GLY A 211 -29.31 -8.54 -0.57
C GLY A 211 -28.10 -7.89 0.10
N VAL A 212 -26.93 -7.78 -0.56
CA VAL A 212 -25.70 -7.23 0.04
C VAL A 212 -25.37 -5.82 -0.49
N GLY A 213 -26.20 -5.26 -1.35
CA GLY A 213 -25.87 -4.05 -2.12
C GLY A 213 -25.43 -2.85 -1.29
N TRP A 214 -26.21 -2.43 -0.28
CA TRP A 214 -25.93 -1.21 0.46
C TRP A 214 -24.75 -1.34 1.43
N LEU A 215 -24.56 -2.53 2.05
CA LEU A 215 -23.40 -2.76 2.93
C LEU A 215 -22.10 -2.80 2.14
N THR A 216 -22.12 -3.48 0.98
CA THR A 216 -20.96 -3.47 0.08
C THR A 216 -20.66 -2.05 -0.38
N ALA A 217 -21.69 -1.26 -0.73
CA ALA A 217 -21.53 0.15 -1.09
C ALA A 217 -20.94 0.98 0.07
N GLY A 218 -21.48 0.82 1.29
CA GLY A 218 -20.97 1.50 2.47
C GLY A 218 -19.52 1.15 2.79
N LEU A 219 -19.16 -0.14 2.75
CA LEU A 219 -17.77 -0.57 2.94
C LEU A 219 -16.86 -0.10 1.79
N THR A 220 -17.37 -0.02 0.55
CA THR A 220 -16.63 0.49 -0.60
C THR A 220 -16.33 1.98 -0.43
N LEU A 221 -17.33 2.80 -0.09
CA LEU A 221 -17.14 4.23 0.17
C LEU A 221 -16.23 4.46 1.37
N GLY A 222 -16.38 3.68 2.43
CA GLY A 222 -15.49 3.76 3.59
C GLY A 222 -14.05 3.41 3.24
N PHE A 223 -13.83 2.31 2.51
CA PHE A 223 -12.49 1.94 2.08
C PHE A 223 -11.91 2.93 1.07
N ALA A 224 -12.73 3.46 0.15
CA ALA A 224 -12.31 4.51 -0.77
C ALA A 224 -11.85 5.77 -0.04
N GLY A 225 -12.60 6.23 0.98
CA GLY A 225 -12.21 7.36 1.80
C GLY A 225 -10.92 7.13 2.57
N GLN A 226 -10.77 5.95 3.18
CA GLN A 226 -9.54 5.57 3.90
C GLN A 226 -8.33 5.49 2.97
N ALA A 227 -8.47 4.85 1.81
CA ALA A 227 -7.38 4.70 0.87
C ALA A 227 -7.02 6.04 0.18
N PHE A 228 -8.02 6.86 -0.15
CA PHE A 228 -7.80 8.21 -0.68
C PHE A 228 -6.98 9.06 0.29
N SER A 229 -7.42 9.15 1.56
CA SER A 229 -6.66 9.92 2.57
C SER A 229 -5.26 9.35 2.81
N TYR A 230 -5.10 8.02 2.82
CA TYR A 230 -3.79 7.39 2.98
C TYR A 230 -2.81 7.78 1.86
N TYR A 231 -3.23 7.64 0.59
CA TYR A 231 -2.34 7.94 -0.54
C TYR A 231 -2.13 9.44 -0.70
N GLY A 232 -3.13 10.27 -0.39
CA GLY A 232 -2.98 11.73 -0.36
C GLY A 232 -1.96 12.18 0.67
N VAL A 233 -2.08 11.72 1.93
CA VAL A 233 -1.11 12.02 3.00
C VAL A 233 0.27 11.46 2.66
N THR A 234 0.37 10.22 2.21
CA THR A 234 1.67 9.59 1.88
C THR A 234 2.41 10.36 0.78
N ALA A 235 1.69 10.88 -0.21
CA ALA A 235 2.30 11.60 -1.32
C ALA A 235 2.76 13.01 -0.95
N TRP A 236 2.00 13.71 -0.10
CA TRP A 236 2.18 15.14 0.08
C TRP A 236 2.61 15.56 1.50
N LEU A 237 2.67 14.63 2.47
CA LEU A 237 3.12 14.97 3.82
C LEU A 237 4.55 15.53 3.86
N PRO A 238 5.53 15.01 3.10
CA PRO A 238 6.86 15.64 3.07
C PRO A 238 6.81 17.10 2.59
N SER A 239 6.10 17.39 1.49
CA SER A 239 5.96 18.75 0.97
C SER A 239 5.25 19.67 1.97
N PHE A 240 4.17 19.17 2.63
CA PHE A 240 3.52 19.92 3.72
C PHE A 240 4.51 20.31 4.83
N LEU A 241 5.35 19.37 5.28
CA LEU A 241 6.33 19.61 6.33
C LEU A 241 7.41 20.61 5.87
N SER A 242 7.82 20.55 4.61
CA SER A 242 8.77 21.50 4.04
C SER A 242 8.18 22.92 3.92
N ASP A 243 6.98 23.03 3.38
CA ASP A 243 6.34 24.33 3.08
C ASP A 243 5.86 25.04 4.36
N GLU A 244 5.19 24.32 5.27
CA GLU A 244 4.58 24.92 6.46
C GLU A 244 5.55 25.07 7.64
N LEU A 245 6.55 24.19 7.75
CA LEU A 245 7.47 24.16 8.89
C LEU A 245 8.91 24.48 8.50
N GLY A 246 9.21 24.71 7.21
CA GLY A 246 10.55 25.03 6.74
C GLY A 246 11.55 23.87 6.89
N MET A 247 11.07 22.61 6.99
CA MET A 247 11.93 21.45 7.12
C MET A 247 12.70 21.18 5.84
N GLY A 248 13.98 20.83 5.96
CA GLY A 248 14.74 20.33 4.82
C GLY A 248 14.17 19.00 4.29
N ALA A 249 14.39 18.68 3.00
CA ALA A 249 13.84 17.49 2.35
C ALA A 249 14.14 16.19 3.11
N ALA A 250 15.37 16.06 3.66
CA ALA A 250 15.77 14.91 4.48
C ALA A 250 14.96 14.79 5.78
N GLU A 251 14.76 15.91 6.47
CA GLU A 251 14.01 15.98 7.71
C GLU A 251 12.52 15.73 7.47
N ALA A 252 11.92 16.33 6.44
CA ALA A 252 10.55 16.14 6.04
C ALA A 252 10.27 14.69 5.60
N GLY A 253 11.18 14.09 4.85
CA GLY A 253 11.12 12.68 4.46
C GLY A 253 11.20 11.74 5.66
N ALA A 254 12.14 11.97 6.57
CA ALA A 254 12.25 11.22 7.83
C ALA A 254 11.01 11.44 8.71
N GLY A 255 10.51 12.66 8.83
CA GLY A 255 9.31 12.99 9.58
C GLY A 255 8.08 12.26 9.06
N SER A 256 7.85 12.28 7.75
CA SER A 256 6.72 11.60 7.13
C SER A 256 6.76 10.07 7.33
N SER A 257 7.93 9.51 7.59
CA SER A 257 8.10 8.07 7.83
C SER A 257 7.41 7.58 9.10
N LEU A 258 7.15 8.45 10.09
CA LEU A 258 6.35 8.12 11.28
C LEU A 258 4.96 7.59 10.90
N PHE A 259 4.36 8.16 9.88
CA PHE A 259 3.07 7.71 9.36
C PHE A 259 3.12 6.25 8.88
N GLN A 260 4.24 5.81 8.33
CA GLN A 260 4.41 4.45 7.82
C GLN A 260 4.77 3.46 8.94
N ILE A 261 5.65 3.82 9.87
CA ILE A 261 6.10 2.90 10.93
C ILE A 261 4.97 2.63 11.93
N PHE A 262 4.19 3.65 12.30
CA PHE A 262 3.04 3.50 13.19
C PHE A 262 1.88 2.72 12.57
N ALA A 263 1.84 2.56 11.25
CA ALA A 263 0.90 1.66 10.59
C ALA A 263 1.09 0.19 11.00
N ILE A 264 2.31 -0.21 11.35
CA ILE A 264 2.59 -1.56 11.87
C ILE A 264 1.88 -1.74 13.21
N VAL A 265 1.93 -0.72 14.08
CA VAL A 265 1.24 -0.74 15.39
C VAL A 265 -0.27 -0.89 15.19
N GLY A 266 -0.86 -0.14 14.27
CA GLY A 266 -2.29 -0.23 13.94
C GLY A 266 -2.68 -1.58 13.35
N GLY A 267 -1.91 -2.06 12.37
CA GLY A 267 -2.17 -3.33 11.69
C GLY A 267 -2.11 -4.54 12.61
N LEU A 268 -1.15 -4.58 13.54
CA LEU A 268 -1.00 -5.64 14.54
C LEU A 268 -1.89 -5.42 15.77
N GLY A 269 -2.15 -4.17 16.14
CA GLY A 269 -2.94 -3.81 17.32
C GLY A 269 -4.43 -4.09 17.16
N VAL A 270 -5.00 -3.89 15.96
CA VAL A 270 -6.44 -4.10 15.72
C VAL A 270 -6.90 -5.54 15.97
N PRO A 271 -6.24 -6.59 15.46
CA PRO A 271 -6.61 -7.97 15.81
C PRO A 271 -6.51 -8.27 17.31
N LEU A 272 -5.58 -7.62 18.02
CA LEU A 272 -5.44 -7.75 19.46
C LEU A 272 -6.57 -7.04 20.20
N LEU A 273 -6.86 -5.78 19.85
CA LEU A 273 -7.95 -5.00 20.43
C LEU A 273 -9.34 -5.64 20.17
N ALA A 274 -9.51 -6.27 19.00
CA ALA A 274 -10.75 -6.96 18.65
C ALA A 274 -11.06 -8.19 19.52
N ARG A 275 -10.11 -8.64 20.37
CA ARG A 275 -10.35 -9.68 21.38
C ARG A 275 -11.03 -9.15 22.63
N PHE A 276 -10.82 -7.86 22.93
CA PHE A 276 -11.30 -7.21 24.17
C PHE A 276 -12.38 -6.16 23.92
N ALA A 277 -12.49 -5.64 22.69
CA ALA A 277 -13.41 -4.59 22.31
C ALA A 277 -14.32 -5.01 21.16
N SER A 278 -15.51 -4.42 21.10
CA SER A 278 -16.41 -4.65 19.97
C SER A 278 -15.82 -4.08 18.68
N THR A 279 -16.17 -4.67 17.54
CA THR A 279 -15.74 -4.16 16.21
C THR A 279 -16.16 -2.70 16.00
N THR A 280 -17.30 -2.31 16.57
CA THR A 280 -17.78 -0.92 16.54
C THR A 280 -16.87 0.00 17.34
N THR A 281 -16.47 -0.38 18.55
CA THR A 281 -15.53 0.39 19.38
C THR A 281 -14.22 0.59 18.66
N VAL A 282 -13.66 -0.48 18.08
CA VAL A 282 -12.40 -0.40 17.30
C VAL A 282 -12.56 0.54 16.11
N ALA A 283 -13.68 0.44 15.36
CA ALA A 283 -13.95 1.33 14.22
C ALA A 283 -14.02 2.81 14.63
N VAL A 284 -14.72 3.11 15.74
CA VAL A 284 -14.85 4.48 16.26
C VAL A 284 -13.50 5.01 16.75
N THR A 285 -12.70 4.21 17.45
CA THR A 285 -11.36 4.61 17.91
C THR A 285 -10.45 4.94 16.73
N LEU A 286 -10.41 4.08 15.71
CA LEU A 286 -9.61 4.33 14.51
C LEU A 286 -10.12 5.55 13.74
N SER A 287 -11.43 5.76 13.67
CA SER A 287 -12.02 6.96 13.07
C SER A 287 -11.57 8.23 13.80
N ALA A 288 -11.61 8.25 15.14
CA ALA A 288 -11.15 9.37 15.93
C ALA A 288 -9.66 9.65 15.70
N LEU A 289 -8.80 8.61 15.71
CA LEU A 289 -7.38 8.74 15.42
C LEU A 289 -7.13 9.24 14.00
N TRP A 290 -7.92 8.79 13.00
CA TRP A 290 -7.73 9.22 11.61
C TRP A 290 -8.10 10.69 11.40
N LEU A 291 -9.14 11.19 12.08
CA LEU A 291 -9.54 12.60 12.05
C LEU A 291 -8.46 13.54 12.60
N THR A 292 -7.60 13.07 13.50
CA THR A 292 -6.55 13.92 14.07
C THR A 292 -5.53 14.37 13.02
N VAL A 293 -5.35 13.66 11.91
CA VAL A 293 -4.38 14.03 10.87
C VAL A 293 -4.78 15.35 10.20
N PRO A 294 -5.88 15.43 9.43
CA PRO A 294 -6.21 16.66 8.74
C PRO A 294 -6.52 17.80 9.72
N VAL A 295 -7.24 17.52 10.82
CA VAL A 295 -7.60 18.54 11.80
C VAL A 295 -6.38 19.04 12.57
N GLY A 296 -5.51 18.13 13.02
CA GLY A 296 -4.31 18.45 13.77
C GLY A 296 -3.29 19.22 12.93
N LEU A 297 -3.07 18.82 11.68
CA LEU A 297 -2.17 19.54 10.77
C LEU A 297 -2.69 20.94 10.43
N MET A 298 -4.02 21.16 10.36
CA MET A 298 -4.59 22.50 10.16
C MET A 298 -4.49 23.39 11.41
N LEU A 299 -4.71 22.84 12.61
CA LEU A 299 -4.82 23.64 13.84
C LEU A 299 -3.49 23.80 14.58
N ALA A 300 -2.62 22.79 14.52
CA ALA A 300 -1.36 22.75 15.24
C ALA A 300 -0.29 21.99 14.43
N PRO A 301 0.18 22.55 13.28
CA PRO A 301 1.15 21.88 12.41
C PRO A 301 2.46 21.54 13.11
N GLY A 302 2.88 22.32 14.12
CA GLY A 302 4.07 22.02 14.91
C GLY A 302 4.04 20.72 15.70
N LEU A 303 2.85 20.13 15.92
CA LEU A 303 2.67 18.80 16.53
C LEU A 303 2.54 17.69 15.47
N TRP A 304 3.04 17.91 14.28
CA TRP A 304 2.96 16.97 13.13
C TRP A 304 3.37 15.54 13.48
N TRP A 305 4.39 15.37 14.33
CA TRP A 305 4.87 14.05 14.76
C TRP A 305 3.78 13.25 15.50
N MET A 306 2.97 13.92 16.30
CA MET A 306 1.85 13.30 17.03
C MET A 306 0.73 12.93 16.04
N TRP A 307 0.33 13.86 15.17
CA TRP A 307 -0.72 13.62 14.18
C TRP A 307 -0.33 12.51 13.19
N SER A 308 0.91 12.51 12.73
CA SER A 308 1.44 11.47 11.84
C SER A 308 1.46 10.09 12.51
N SER A 309 1.83 10.02 13.79
CA SER A 309 1.85 8.77 14.56
C SER A 309 0.42 8.23 14.78
N MET A 310 -0.52 9.07 15.20
CA MET A 310 -1.93 8.72 15.40
C MET A 310 -2.58 8.28 14.08
N GLY A 311 -2.32 9.02 13.01
CA GLY A 311 -2.78 8.68 11.66
C GLY A 311 -2.18 7.37 11.13
N GLY A 312 -0.91 7.12 11.41
CA GLY A 312 -0.25 5.86 11.09
C GLY A 312 -0.99 4.67 11.73
N ILE A 313 -1.26 4.73 13.03
CA ILE A 313 -2.05 3.70 13.73
C ILE A 313 -3.43 3.53 13.07
N ALA A 314 -4.11 4.63 12.78
CA ALA A 314 -5.44 4.60 12.19
C ALA A 314 -5.45 3.97 10.79
N GLN A 315 -4.49 4.34 9.92
CA GLN A 315 -4.44 3.80 8.56
C GLN A 315 -4.09 2.31 8.53
N GLY A 316 -3.13 1.86 9.34
CA GLY A 316 -2.77 0.45 9.44
C GLY A 316 -3.91 -0.42 9.98
N GLY A 317 -4.70 0.12 10.92
CA GLY A 317 -5.86 -0.56 11.49
C GLY A 317 -7.11 -0.48 10.62
N GLY A 318 -7.30 0.60 9.86
CA GLY A 318 -8.54 0.89 9.13
C GLY A 318 -8.89 -0.17 8.09
N ILE A 319 -7.91 -0.61 7.29
CA ILE A 319 -8.12 -1.67 6.31
C ILE A 319 -8.51 -3.00 6.99
N THR A 320 -7.93 -3.27 8.16
CA THR A 320 -8.20 -4.48 8.94
C THR A 320 -9.66 -4.53 9.40
N VAL A 321 -10.22 -3.40 9.86
CA VAL A 321 -11.63 -3.32 10.28
C VAL A 321 -12.58 -3.57 9.12
N VAL A 322 -12.29 -3.02 7.93
CA VAL A 322 -13.09 -3.27 6.72
C VAL A 322 -13.12 -4.75 6.38
N PHE A 323 -11.96 -5.44 6.41
CA PHE A 323 -11.91 -6.88 6.15
C PHE A 323 -12.60 -7.71 7.22
N ILE A 324 -12.48 -7.34 8.50
CA ILE A 324 -13.23 -7.99 9.58
C ILE A 324 -14.74 -7.87 9.33
N ALA A 325 -15.21 -6.69 8.91
CA ALA A 325 -16.62 -6.49 8.58
C ALA A 325 -17.08 -7.35 7.40
N ILE A 326 -16.28 -7.44 6.32
CA ILE A 326 -16.56 -8.30 5.17
C ILE A 326 -16.69 -9.77 5.62
N ILE A 327 -15.69 -10.29 6.36
CA ILE A 327 -15.68 -11.69 6.80
C ILE A 327 -16.86 -11.99 7.74
N LYS A 328 -17.19 -11.07 8.64
CA LYS A 328 -18.32 -11.25 9.57
C LYS A 328 -19.68 -11.23 8.89
N PHE A 329 -19.81 -10.54 7.78
CA PHE A 329 -21.08 -10.36 7.10
C PHE A 329 -21.29 -11.33 5.94
N ALA A 330 -20.22 -11.75 5.26
CA ALA A 330 -20.32 -12.67 4.15
C ALA A 330 -20.94 -14.01 4.59
N ARG A 331 -21.86 -14.52 3.77
CA ARG A 331 -22.55 -15.77 4.03
C ARG A 331 -21.65 -17.00 3.82
N ASP A 332 -20.73 -16.87 2.87
CA ASP A 332 -19.81 -17.91 2.47
C ASP A 332 -18.50 -17.29 1.93
N GLN A 333 -17.54 -18.14 1.61
CA GLN A 333 -16.22 -17.69 1.13
C GLN A 333 -16.28 -17.02 -0.25
N ALA A 334 -17.24 -17.39 -1.08
CA ALA A 334 -17.41 -16.82 -2.43
C ALA A 334 -17.94 -15.38 -2.33
N SER A 335 -18.95 -15.15 -1.47
CA SER A 335 -19.48 -13.80 -1.22
C SER A 335 -18.46 -12.88 -0.54
N ALA A 336 -17.66 -13.38 0.41
CA ALA A 336 -16.55 -12.63 1.00
C ALA A 336 -15.53 -12.19 -0.06
N GLY A 337 -15.17 -13.10 -0.96
CA GLY A 337 -14.26 -12.82 -2.07
C GLY A 337 -14.80 -11.75 -3.02
N MET A 338 -16.08 -11.86 -3.41
CA MET A 338 -16.73 -10.89 -4.28
C MET A 338 -16.82 -9.50 -3.63
N MET A 339 -17.28 -9.44 -2.37
CA MET A 339 -17.33 -8.17 -1.62
C MET A 339 -15.93 -7.52 -1.51
N SER A 340 -14.92 -8.31 -1.17
CA SER A 340 -13.54 -7.84 -1.06
C SER A 340 -13.02 -7.31 -2.41
N ALA A 341 -13.34 -7.98 -3.52
CA ALA A 341 -12.94 -7.55 -4.85
C ALA A 341 -13.58 -6.21 -5.25
N VAL A 342 -14.89 -6.04 -4.98
CA VAL A 342 -15.59 -4.79 -5.26
C VAL A 342 -15.08 -3.65 -4.37
N VAL A 343 -14.97 -3.89 -3.06
CA VAL A 343 -14.49 -2.89 -2.09
C VAL A 343 -13.09 -2.42 -2.43
N GLN A 344 -12.17 -3.32 -2.70
CA GLN A 344 -10.80 -2.96 -3.05
C GLN A 344 -10.68 -2.39 -4.46
N GLY A 345 -11.34 -3.00 -5.46
CA GLY A 345 -11.25 -2.55 -6.86
C GLY A 345 -11.72 -1.11 -7.03
N VAL A 346 -12.93 -0.81 -6.57
CA VAL A 346 -13.49 0.56 -6.63
C VAL A 346 -12.74 1.49 -5.67
N GLY A 347 -12.41 1.02 -4.47
CA GLY A 347 -11.70 1.82 -3.48
C GLY A 347 -10.32 2.27 -3.95
N TYR A 348 -9.53 1.39 -4.56
CA TYR A 348 -8.22 1.77 -5.13
C TYR A 348 -8.35 2.64 -6.38
N LEU A 349 -9.44 2.48 -7.17
CA LEU A 349 -9.70 3.39 -8.30
C LEU A 349 -9.89 4.84 -7.82
N VAL A 350 -10.69 5.03 -6.78
CA VAL A 350 -10.89 6.35 -6.16
C VAL A 350 -9.60 6.84 -5.48
N ALA A 351 -8.91 5.97 -4.77
CA ALA A 351 -7.67 6.31 -4.07
C ALA A 351 -6.53 6.74 -5.01
N ALA A 352 -6.48 6.20 -6.22
CA ALA A 352 -5.50 6.57 -7.23
C ALA A 352 -5.57 8.05 -7.65
N LEU A 353 -6.74 8.66 -7.50
CA LEU A 353 -6.93 10.08 -7.80
C LEU A 353 -6.39 10.99 -6.69
N ALA A 354 -6.19 10.48 -5.47
CA ALA A 354 -5.86 11.30 -4.31
C ALA A 354 -4.60 12.14 -4.49
N PRO A 355 -3.43 11.58 -4.88
CA PRO A 355 -2.23 12.40 -5.02
C PRO A 355 -2.38 13.49 -6.08
N THR A 356 -3.03 13.17 -7.19
CA THR A 356 -3.27 14.13 -8.29
C THR A 356 -4.26 15.22 -7.89
N VAL A 357 -5.37 14.86 -7.24
CA VAL A 357 -6.37 15.81 -6.76
C VAL A 357 -5.78 16.75 -5.70
N ILE A 358 -5.04 16.21 -4.74
CA ILE A 358 -4.37 17.02 -3.70
C ILE A 358 -3.35 17.96 -4.32
N GLY A 359 -2.52 17.48 -5.26
CA GLY A 359 -1.55 18.32 -5.96
C GLY A 359 -2.20 19.42 -6.79
N TYR A 360 -3.28 19.10 -7.53
CA TYR A 360 -4.03 20.10 -8.26
C TYR A 360 -4.63 21.18 -7.34
N VAL A 361 -5.30 20.75 -6.27
CA VAL A 361 -5.92 21.65 -5.31
C VAL A 361 -4.88 22.52 -4.63
N HIS A 362 -3.73 21.96 -4.24
CA HIS A 362 -2.61 22.72 -3.68
C HIS A 362 -2.12 23.78 -4.67
N GLY A 363 -1.89 23.42 -5.93
CA GLY A 363 -1.43 24.35 -6.95
C GLY A 363 -2.40 25.50 -7.27
N VAL A 364 -3.72 25.29 -7.09
CA VAL A 364 -4.74 26.33 -7.32
C VAL A 364 -4.98 27.18 -6.06
N SER A 365 -4.93 26.59 -4.87
CA SER A 365 -5.23 27.29 -3.61
C SER A 365 -4.02 27.97 -2.99
N GLU A 366 -2.82 27.76 -3.55
CA GLU A 366 -1.54 28.30 -3.07
C GLU A 366 -1.31 28.08 -1.56
N GLY A 367 -1.84 26.97 -1.02
CA GLY A 367 -1.72 26.66 0.40
C GLY A 367 -2.25 25.27 0.76
N TRP A 368 -2.05 24.86 2.01
CA TRP A 368 -2.38 23.50 2.48
C TRP A 368 -3.76 23.37 3.12
N THR A 369 -4.45 24.46 3.42
CA THR A 369 -5.77 24.40 4.07
C THR A 369 -6.80 23.65 3.21
N VAL A 370 -6.93 23.99 1.92
CA VAL A 370 -7.92 23.36 1.05
C VAL A 370 -7.57 21.88 0.77
N PRO A 371 -6.31 21.50 0.47
CA PRO A 371 -5.89 20.11 0.42
C PRO A 371 -6.24 19.30 1.67
N LEU A 372 -6.00 19.85 2.86
CA LEU A 372 -6.33 19.20 4.12
C LEU A 372 -7.85 19.06 4.34
N LEU A 373 -8.66 20.00 3.86
CA LEU A 373 -10.12 19.87 3.87
C LEU A 373 -10.62 18.76 2.94
N VAL A 374 -9.99 18.56 1.78
CA VAL A 374 -10.28 17.43 0.88
C VAL A 374 -9.94 16.10 1.56
N ILE A 375 -8.78 16.03 2.22
CA ILE A 375 -8.40 14.86 3.04
C ILE A 375 -9.41 14.64 4.16
N LEU A 376 -9.81 15.69 4.88
CA LEU A 376 -10.82 15.62 5.94
C LEU A 376 -12.14 15.05 5.43
N GLY A 377 -12.64 15.50 4.28
CA GLY A 377 -13.85 14.97 3.64
C GLY A 377 -13.75 13.47 3.38
N SER A 378 -12.60 12.99 2.87
CA SER A 378 -12.37 11.57 2.63
C SER A 378 -12.26 10.74 3.92
N VAL A 379 -11.66 11.30 4.98
CA VAL A 379 -11.62 10.68 6.31
C VAL A 379 -13.01 10.60 6.92
N LEU A 380 -13.84 11.65 6.80
CA LEU A 380 -15.22 11.64 7.24
C LEU A 380 -16.05 10.57 6.52
N ALA A 381 -15.85 10.39 5.21
CA ALA A 381 -16.49 9.30 4.47
C ALA A 381 -16.12 7.93 5.06
N PHE A 382 -14.83 7.68 5.37
CA PHE A 382 -14.40 6.48 6.09
C PHE A 382 -15.10 6.34 7.43
N CYS A 383 -15.05 7.36 8.28
CA CYS A 383 -15.60 7.33 9.63
C CYS A 383 -17.10 7.00 9.65
N VAL A 384 -17.87 7.68 8.81
CA VAL A 384 -19.33 7.51 8.75
C VAL A 384 -19.67 6.14 8.14
N CYS A 385 -19.14 5.84 6.96
CA CYS A 385 -19.53 4.65 6.21
C CYS A 385 -19.10 3.36 6.92
N VAL A 386 -17.87 3.29 7.45
CA VAL A 386 -17.40 2.10 8.17
C VAL A 386 -18.13 1.93 9.49
N THR A 387 -18.31 3.00 10.27
CA THR A 387 -19.00 2.93 11.56
C THR A 387 -20.46 2.50 11.40
N LEU A 388 -21.18 3.06 10.42
CA LEU A 388 -22.56 2.67 10.13
C LEU A 388 -22.64 1.21 9.66
N SER A 389 -21.76 0.80 8.76
CA SER A 389 -21.69 -0.57 8.26
C SER A 389 -21.44 -1.58 9.38
N VAL A 390 -20.46 -1.31 10.25
CA VAL A 390 -20.11 -2.20 11.37
C VAL A 390 -21.22 -2.23 12.42
N ARG A 391 -21.84 -1.10 12.75
CA ARG A 391 -22.99 -1.05 13.67
C ARG A 391 -24.19 -1.84 13.15
N TRP A 392 -24.47 -1.72 11.86
CA TRP A 392 -25.55 -2.49 11.25
C TRP A 392 -25.29 -3.99 11.33
N VAL A 393 -24.07 -4.45 10.99
CA VAL A 393 -23.67 -5.85 11.13
C VAL A 393 -23.81 -6.33 12.58
N ALA A 394 -23.48 -5.49 13.55
CA ALA A 394 -23.59 -5.84 14.97
C ALA A 394 -25.05 -5.99 15.44
N ARG A 395 -26.01 -5.28 14.82
CA ARG A 395 -27.45 -5.36 15.15
C ARG A 395 -28.17 -6.57 14.53
N GLN A 396 -27.55 -7.20 13.54
CA GLN A 396 -28.14 -8.37 12.85
C GLN A 396 -27.81 -9.70 13.56
N ARG A 397 -26.97 -9.65 14.61
CA ARG A 397 -26.59 -10.79 15.46
C ARG A 397 -27.23 -10.67 16.84
#